data_2b6939c85ab4465026abccb49bd4be0b
#
_entry.id   2b6939c85ab4465026abccb49bd4be0b
#
_cell.length_a   1.000
_cell.length_b   1.000
_cell.length_c   1.000
_cell.angle_alpha   90.00
_cell.angle_beta   90.00
_cell.angle_gamma   90.00
#
_symmetry.space_group_name_H-M   'P 1'
#
loop_
_entity.id
_entity.type
_entity.pdbx_description
1 polymer ?
#
loop_
_entity_poly.entity_id
_entity_poly.type
_entity_poly.pdbx_seq_one_letter_code
_entity_poly.pdbx_strand_id
1 'polypeptide(L)'
;MDISTIKTLTTQVLWAAFTVSVLFGAIAQRTHFCTMGAVSDVVNMGDWTRMRTWGMAVGVAMIGFYLLAVAGLIDPAKTLYASGRLIWLSAVVGGLLFGFGMVLASGCGSKTLIRIGGGNLKAVVVFVVMGVAAFATLKGITAVLRVATVDRVVVEFSGNAALPNWLGYLMGMGSVSAGLILALALGLALIVWALLGRDFVRFDNLLAGFGLGALIVAMWWISGHLGYVVEHPETLQEAFLATNSGRAEALSFVSPVAYTVDWFMFFSDKSKVLTIGIVSVFGVIAGSAIYALATRSFRWEGFRDAEDTANHLVGAVLMGVGGVAAMGCTVGQGLSGLSTLSATSFIAVAAILAGAVLALKYQVWRIETSI
;
A
#
# COMPACT_ATOMS: atom_id res chain seq x y z
N MET A 1 4.20 -16.19 27.86
CA MET A 1 2.79 -15.98 27.49
C MET A 1 2.19 -17.36 27.17
N ASP A 2 0.94 -17.66 27.54
CA ASP A 2 0.34 -18.97 27.26
C ASP A 2 -0.22 -19.02 25.82
N ILE A 3 -0.28 -20.21 25.20
CA ILE A 3 -0.78 -20.42 23.82
C ILE A 3 -2.23 -19.95 23.67
N SER A 4 -3.07 -20.11 24.68
CA SER A 4 -4.45 -19.62 24.67
C SER A 4 -4.52 -18.09 24.58
N THR A 5 -3.63 -17.39 25.28
CA THR A 5 -3.50 -15.92 25.25
C THR A 5 -3.05 -15.43 23.87
N ILE A 6 -2.09 -16.13 23.24
CA ILE A 6 -1.63 -15.82 21.87
C ILE A 6 -2.77 -15.94 20.86
N LYS A 7 -3.57 -17.01 20.92
CA LYS A 7 -4.73 -17.19 20.04
C LYS A 7 -5.76 -16.08 20.19
N THR A 8 -6.04 -15.70 21.44
CA THR A 8 -6.98 -14.60 21.74
C THR A 8 -6.45 -13.28 21.19
N LEU A 9 -5.17 -12.99 21.45
CA LEU A 9 -4.51 -11.77 20.95
C LEU A 9 -4.47 -11.73 19.41
N THR A 10 -4.15 -12.84 18.75
CA THR A 10 -4.19 -12.96 17.28
C THR A 10 -5.58 -12.64 16.75
N THR A 11 -6.63 -13.16 17.38
CA THR A 11 -8.01 -12.88 17.01
C THR A 11 -8.36 -11.40 17.16
N GLN A 12 -7.92 -10.76 18.25
CA GLN A 12 -8.10 -9.32 18.47
C GLN A 12 -7.39 -8.48 17.41
N VAL A 13 -6.15 -8.82 17.08
CA VAL A 13 -5.37 -8.17 16.01
C VAL A 13 -6.10 -8.26 14.67
N LEU A 14 -6.60 -9.44 14.30
CA LEU A 14 -7.33 -9.64 13.04
C LEU A 14 -8.63 -8.83 13.00
N TRP A 15 -9.43 -8.81 14.07
CA TRP A 15 -10.65 -8.00 14.13
C TRP A 15 -10.39 -6.51 14.12
N ALA A 16 -9.35 -6.04 14.81
CA ALA A 16 -8.93 -4.64 14.77
C ALA A 16 -8.49 -4.23 13.36
N ALA A 17 -7.66 -5.05 12.70
CA ALA A 17 -7.23 -4.84 11.32
C ALA A 17 -8.40 -4.86 10.33
N PHE A 18 -9.35 -5.76 10.49
CA PHE A 18 -10.57 -5.80 9.70
C PHE A 18 -11.37 -4.51 9.84
N THR A 19 -11.61 -4.05 11.07
CA THR A 19 -12.37 -2.82 11.35
C THR A 19 -11.72 -1.59 10.71
N VAL A 20 -10.40 -1.42 10.88
CA VAL A 20 -9.63 -0.33 10.25
C VAL A 20 -9.76 -0.40 8.73
N SER A 21 -9.70 -1.60 8.16
CA SER A 21 -9.80 -1.80 6.72
C SER A 21 -11.21 -1.56 6.17
N VAL A 22 -12.27 -1.88 6.93
CA VAL A 22 -13.66 -1.52 6.61
C VAL A 22 -13.81 0.00 6.56
N LEU A 23 -13.28 0.71 7.56
CA LEU A 23 -13.31 2.18 7.57
C LEU A 23 -12.52 2.76 6.39
N PHE A 24 -11.34 2.19 6.08
CA PHE A 24 -10.55 2.58 4.91
C PHE A 24 -11.36 2.42 3.62
N GLY A 25 -12.01 1.28 3.41
CA GLY A 25 -12.84 1.01 2.24
C GLY A 25 -14.02 1.97 2.10
N ALA A 26 -14.74 2.24 3.20
CA ALA A 26 -15.87 3.15 3.22
C ALA A 26 -15.45 4.61 2.92
N ILE A 27 -14.39 5.11 3.58
CA ILE A 27 -13.86 6.47 3.33
C ILE A 27 -13.35 6.60 1.90
N ALA A 28 -12.57 5.63 1.41
CA ALA A 28 -12.00 5.67 0.07
C ALA A 28 -13.07 5.55 -1.03
N GLN A 29 -14.18 4.83 -0.79
CA GLN A 29 -15.32 4.78 -1.69
C GLN A 29 -16.06 6.13 -1.71
N ARG A 30 -16.35 6.71 -0.53
CA ARG A 30 -17.01 8.01 -0.40
C ARG A 30 -16.26 9.14 -1.10
N THR A 31 -14.95 9.19 -0.85
CA THR A 31 -14.11 10.31 -1.29
C THR A 31 -13.48 10.10 -2.66
N HIS A 32 -13.76 8.95 -3.31
CA HIS A 32 -13.13 8.56 -4.57
C HIS A 32 -11.60 8.63 -4.54
N PHE A 33 -11.00 8.33 -3.38
CA PHE A 33 -9.56 8.33 -3.21
C PHE A 33 -8.88 7.36 -4.18
N CYS A 34 -7.98 7.88 -5.02
CA CYS A 34 -7.34 7.11 -6.07
C CYS A 34 -6.05 7.78 -6.53
N THR A 35 -4.91 7.09 -6.43
CA THR A 35 -3.60 7.61 -6.86
C THR A 35 -3.53 7.78 -8.37
N MET A 36 -4.05 6.79 -9.14
CA MET A 36 -4.10 6.88 -10.60
C MET A 36 -4.94 8.09 -11.05
N GLY A 37 -6.12 8.28 -10.44
CA GLY A 37 -6.94 9.45 -10.70
C GLY A 37 -6.23 10.76 -10.35
N ALA A 38 -5.48 10.81 -9.25
CA ALA A 38 -4.71 11.99 -8.87
C ALA A 38 -3.63 12.34 -9.91
N VAL A 39 -2.91 11.34 -10.44
CA VAL A 39 -1.93 11.56 -11.52
C VAL A 39 -2.61 11.98 -12.82
N SER A 40 -3.73 11.34 -13.18
CA SER A 40 -4.49 11.67 -14.38
C SER A 40 -5.05 13.10 -14.35
N ASP A 41 -5.58 13.53 -13.20
CA ASP A 41 -6.10 14.90 -13.04
C ASP A 41 -4.99 15.95 -13.23
N VAL A 42 -3.80 15.69 -12.66
CA VAL A 42 -2.65 16.59 -12.83
C VAL A 42 -2.17 16.65 -14.27
N VAL A 43 -2.03 15.47 -14.92
CA VAL A 43 -1.46 15.38 -16.27
C VAL A 43 -2.42 15.92 -17.34
N ASN A 44 -3.72 15.61 -17.25
CA ASN A 44 -4.69 15.90 -18.28
C ASN A 44 -5.46 17.21 -18.04
N MET A 45 -5.66 17.61 -16.78
CA MET A 45 -6.49 18.77 -16.42
C MET A 45 -5.75 19.85 -15.62
N GLY A 46 -4.52 19.58 -15.14
CA GLY A 46 -3.79 20.48 -14.25
C GLY A 46 -4.42 20.61 -12.86
N ASP A 47 -5.36 19.73 -12.48
CA ASP A 47 -6.00 19.75 -11.15
C ASP A 47 -5.19 18.95 -10.12
N TRP A 48 -4.73 19.65 -9.09
CA TRP A 48 -3.91 19.08 -8.00
C TRP A 48 -4.73 18.63 -6.78
N THR A 49 -6.04 18.77 -6.78
CA THR A 49 -6.89 18.55 -5.60
C THR A 49 -6.71 17.14 -5.04
N ARG A 50 -6.81 16.10 -5.87
CA ARG A 50 -6.61 14.71 -5.42
C ARG A 50 -5.17 14.42 -5.02
N MET A 51 -4.19 15.02 -5.71
CA MET A 51 -2.78 14.86 -5.34
C MET A 51 -2.48 15.51 -3.98
N ARG A 52 -3.10 16.64 -3.66
CA ARG A 52 -3.02 17.29 -2.35
C ARG A 52 -3.68 16.43 -1.26
N THR A 53 -4.81 15.79 -1.56
CA THR A 53 -5.46 14.84 -0.65
C THR A 53 -4.52 13.67 -0.33
N TRP A 54 -3.84 13.16 -1.35
CA TRP A 54 -2.85 12.10 -1.20
C TRP A 54 -1.64 12.57 -0.38
N GLY A 55 -1.10 13.75 -0.68
CA GLY A 55 0.00 14.35 0.10
C GLY A 55 -0.36 14.56 1.57
N MET A 56 -1.59 15.03 1.86
CA MET A 56 -2.07 15.17 3.23
C MET A 56 -2.13 13.82 3.96
N ALA A 57 -2.61 12.75 3.31
CA ALA A 57 -2.64 11.41 3.91
C ALA A 57 -1.24 10.89 4.23
N VAL A 58 -0.27 11.11 3.34
CA VAL A 58 1.15 10.79 3.57
C VAL A 58 1.71 11.58 4.77
N GLY A 59 1.47 12.89 4.81
CA GLY A 59 1.95 13.76 5.89
C GLY A 59 1.41 13.33 7.26
N VAL A 60 0.12 13.05 7.36
CA VAL A 60 -0.51 12.54 8.60
C VAL A 60 0.07 11.19 8.99
N ALA A 61 0.25 10.27 8.04
CA ALA A 61 0.81 8.95 8.31
C ALA A 61 2.27 9.04 8.79
N MET A 62 3.11 9.92 8.19
CA MET A 62 4.50 10.15 8.61
C MET A 62 4.57 10.66 10.05
N ILE A 63 3.85 11.72 10.36
CA ILE A 63 3.85 12.33 11.70
C ILE A 63 3.33 11.31 12.71
N GLY A 64 2.20 10.66 12.43
CA GLY A 64 1.61 9.70 13.34
C GLY A 64 2.50 8.49 13.61
N PHE A 65 3.19 7.96 12.59
CA PHE A 65 4.12 6.84 12.76
C PHE A 65 5.29 7.21 13.71
N TYR A 66 5.93 8.38 13.51
CA TYR A 66 7.03 8.78 14.36
C TYR A 66 6.59 9.24 15.76
N LEU A 67 5.36 9.71 15.94
CA LEU A 67 4.79 9.92 17.26
C LEU A 67 4.63 8.60 18.02
N LEU A 68 4.15 7.53 17.36
CA LEU A 68 4.10 6.20 17.96
C LEU A 68 5.51 5.67 18.29
N ALA A 69 6.50 5.93 17.44
CA ALA A 69 7.88 5.52 17.68
C ALA A 69 8.51 6.25 18.90
N VAL A 70 8.29 7.56 19.03
CA VAL A 70 8.78 8.34 20.19
C VAL A 70 8.05 7.93 21.47
N ALA A 71 6.76 7.57 21.39
CA ALA A 71 6.03 7.03 22.52
C ALA A 71 6.47 5.60 22.92
N GLY A 72 7.44 4.99 22.20
CA GLY A 72 7.91 3.63 22.46
C GLY A 72 6.91 2.52 22.13
N LEU A 73 5.87 2.86 21.37
CA LEU A 73 4.80 1.91 20.99
C LEU A 73 5.20 1.08 19.75
N ILE A 74 6.11 1.59 18.92
CA ILE A 74 6.59 0.91 17.71
C ILE A 74 8.10 1.12 17.59
N ASP A 75 8.80 0.07 17.16
CA ASP A 75 10.21 0.16 16.77
C ASP A 75 10.31 0.30 15.24
N PRO A 76 10.77 1.46 14.70
CA PRO A 76 10.95 1.64 13.27
C PRO A 76 11.91 0.62 12.62
N ALA A 77 12.87 0.09 13.38
CA ALA A 77 13.83 -0.90 12.88
C ALA A 77 13.20 -2.28 12.65
N LYS A 78 12.04 -2.55 13.26
CA LYS A 78 11.31 -3.82 13.15
C LYS A 78 10.17 -3.80 12.12
N THR A 79 10.09 -2.74 11.33
CA THR A 79 9.06 -2.63 10.26
C THR A 79 9.47 -3.40 9.00
N LEU A 80 8.48 -3.72 8.15
CA LEU A 80 8.70 -4.36 6.84
C LEU A 80 9.65 -3.54 5.95
N TYR A 81 9.62 -2.21 6.07
CA TYR A 81 10.42 -1.28 5.27
C TYR A 81 11.81 -1.02 5.83
N ALA A 82 12.13 -1.56 7.00
CA ALA A 82 13.43 -1.44 7.65
C ALA A 82 14.40 -2.50 7.12
N SER A 83 15.07 -2.19 6.02
CA SER A 83 16.08 -3.07 5.42
C SER A 83 17.41 -2.34 5.30
N GLY A 84 18.52 -3.04 5.58
CA GLY A 84 19.87 -2.57 5.26
C GLY A 84 20.23 -2.66 3.78
N ARG A 85 19.36 -3.26 2.95
CA ARG A 85 19.57 -3.48 1.52
C ARG A 85 18.63 -2.59 0.73
N LEU A 86 19.18 -1.64 -0.02
CA LEU A 86 18.44 -0.78 -0.94
C LEU A 86 18.42 -1.45 -2.33
N ILE A 87 17.35 -2.17 -2.62
CA ILE A 87 17.10 -2.81 -3.92
C ILE A 87 16.51 -1.80 -4.92
N TRP A 88 17.30 -0.76 -5.21
CA TRP A 88 16.83 0.40 -5.98
C TRP A 88 16.37 0.06 -7.39
N LEU A 89 17.05 -0.87 -8.08
CA LEU A 89 16.68 -1.26 -9.45
C LEU A 89 15.33 -1.99 -9.47
N SER A 90 15.11 -2.89 -8.52
CA SER A 90 13.82 -3.57 -8.36
C SER A 90 12.70 -2.59 -8.04
N ALA A 91 12.96 -1.59 -7.18
CA ALA A 91 12.00 -0.54 -6.86
C ALA A 91 11.66 0.33 -8.10
N VAL A 92 12.66 0.69 -8.92
CA VAL A 92 12.45 1.47 -10.15
C VAL A 92 11.68 0.67 -11.20
N VAL A 93 12.17 -0.51 -11.56
CA VAL A 93 11.53 -1.36 -12.59
C VAL A 93 10.13 -1.78 -12.15
N GLY A 94 10.00 -2.26 -10.91
CA GLY A 94 8.72 -2.65 -10.35
C GLY A 94 7.73 -1.48 -10.26
N GLY A 95 8.21 -0.31 -9.82
CA GLY A 95 7.38 0.90 -9.76
C GLY A 95 6.89 1.36 -11.13
N LEU A 96 7.75 1.36 -12.16
CA LEU A 96 7.37 1.70 -13.53
C LEU A 96 6.31 0.73 -14.09
N LEU A 97 6.52 -0.58 -13.93
CA LEU A 97 5.56 -1.60 -14.37
C LEU A 97 4.22 -1.46 -13.63
N PHE A 98 4.26 -1.25 -12.32
CA PHE A 98 3.05 -1.06 -11.53
C PHE A 98 2.29 0.20 -11.93
N GLY A 99 3.01 1.33 -12.09
CA GLY A 99 2.43 2.61 -12.50
C GLY A 99 1.79 2.54 -13.87
N PHE A 100 2.46 1.91 -14.83
CA PHE A 100 1.94 1.69 -16.18
C PHE A 100 0.69 0.78 -16.14
N GLY A 101 0.78 -0.33 -15.41
CA GLY A 101 -0.31 -1.30 -15.28
C GLY A 101 -1.56 -0.71 -14.62
N MET A 102 -1.42 0.17 -13.60
CA MET A 102 -2.59 0.77 -12.93
C MET A 102 -3.38 1.72 -13.83
N VAL A 103 -2.76 2.32 -14.83
CA VAL A 103 -3.46 3.16 -15.83
C VAL A 103 -4.24 2.27 -16.80
N LEU A 104 -3.62 1.19 -17.32
CA LEU A 104 -4.30 0.25 -18.20
C LEU A 104 -5.49 -0.44 -17.52
N ALA A 105 -5.34 -0.82 -16.24
CA ALA A 105 -6.41 -1.44 -15.46
C ALA A 105 -7.40 -0.42 -14.85
N SER A 106 -7.27 0.86 -15.19
CA SER A 106 -8.11 1.96 -14.68
C SER A 106 -8.16 2.07 -13.15
N GLY A 107 -7.09 1.66 -12.44
CA GLY A 107 -6.98 1.78 -11.00
C GLY A 107 -5.89 0.90 -10.40
N CYS A 108 -5.35 1.31 -9.25
CA CYS A 108 -4.36 0.53 -8.51
C CYS A 108 -5.01 -0.59 -7.68
N GLY A 109 -4.21 -1.40 -6.97
CA GLY A 109 -4.70 -2.53 -6.18
C GLY A 109 -5.78 -2.15 -5.16
N SER A 110 -5.62 -1.06 -4.40
CA SER A 110 -6.67 -0.60 -3.46
C SER A 110 -7.95 -0.17 -4.18
N LYS A 111 -7.83 0.53 -5.32
CA LYS A 111 -8.99 0.94 -6.12
C LYS A 111 -9.74 -0.26 -6.71
N THR A 112 -9.01 -1.32 -7.06
CA THR A 112 -9.61 -2.59 -7.50
C THR A 112 -10.51 -3.18 -6.41
N LEU A 113 -10.04 -3.25 -5.15
CA LEU A 113 -10.84 -3.74 -4.02
C LEU A 113 -12.07 -2.88 -3.76
N ILE A 114 -11.90 -1.55 -3.80
CA ILE A 114 -12.99 -0.59 -3.63
C ILE A 114 -14.05 -0.78 -4.74
N ARG A 115 -13.64 -0.97 -5.98
CA ARG A 115 -14.54 -1.22 -7.12
C ARG A 115 -15.28 -2.55 -7.01
N ILE A 116 -14.65 -3.60 -6.49
CA ILE A 116 -15.33 -4.88 -6.21
C ILE A 116 -16.51 -4.64 -5.27
N GLY A 117 -16.29 -3.92 -4.16
CA GLY A 117 -17.36 -3.54 -3.23
C GLY A 117 -18.46 -2.68 -3.86
N GLY A 118 -18.13 -1.87 -4.86
CA GLY A 118 -19.09 -1.08 -5.65
C GLY A 118 -19.85 -1.84 -6.74
N GLY A 119 -19.57 -3.15 -6.94
CA GLY A 119 -20.25 -4.01 -7.92
C GLY A 119 -19.55 -4.13 -9.27
N ASN A 120 -18.29 -3.69 -9.40
CA ASN A 120 -17.56 -3.75 -10.67
C ASN A 120 -16.96 -5.14 -10.91
N LEU A 121 -17.50 -5.87 -11.89
CA LEU A 121 -17.05 -7.23 -12.27
C LEU A 121 -15.67 -7.24 -12.94
N LYS A 122 -15.30 -6.17 -13.68
CA LYS A 122 -13.95 -6.05 -14.24
C LYS A 122 -12.91 -6.08 -13.13
N ALA A 123 -13.19 -5.42 -12.00
CA ALA A 123 -12.30 -5.37 -10.85
C ALA A 123 -12.10 -6.75 -10.21
N VAL A 124 -13.09 -7.66 -10.27
CA VAL A 124 -12.94 -9.06 -9.82
C VAL A 124 -11.93 -9.79 -10.69
N VAL A 125 -12.02 -9.63 -12.01
CA VAL A 125 -11.06 -10.24 -12.94
C VAL A 125 -9.66 -9.69 -12.73
N VAL A 126 -9.53 -8.36 -12.61
CA VAL A 126 -8.25 -7.71 -12.29
C VAL A 126 -7.67 -8.22 -10.97
N PHE A 127 -8.50 -8.38 -9.94
CA PHE A 127 -8.09 -8.93 -8.64
C PHE A 127 -7.47 -10.33 -8.78
N VAL A 128 -8.15 -11.24 -9.47
CA VAL A 128 -7.67 -12.62 -9.65
C VAL A 128 -6.38 -12.65 -10.47
N VAL A 129 -6.34 -11.97 -11.61
CA VAL A 129 -5.16 -11.96 -12.49
C VAL A 129 -3.97 -11.29 -11.82
N MET A 130 -4.18 -10.15 -11.14
CA MET A 130 -3.14 -9.47 -10.37
C MET A 130 -2.64 -10.36 -9.22
N GLY A 131 -3.53 -11.04 -8.51
CA GLY A 131 -3.19 -11.94 -7.42
C GLY A 131 -2.33 -13.12 -7.89
N VAL A 132 -2.71 -13.78 -9.00
CA VAL A 132 -1.93 -14.88 -9.60
C VAL A 132 -0.57 -14.37 -10.08
N ALA A 133 -0.51 -13.25 -10.80
CA ALA A 133 0.75 -12.67 -11.27
C ALA A 133 1.66 -12.25 -10.11
N ALA A 134 1.10 -11.66 -9.04
CA ALA A 134 1.83 -11.31 -7.84
C ALA A 134 2.33 -12.55 -7.10
N PHE A 135 1.52 -13.61 -6.98
CA PHE A 135 1.94 -14.84 -6.34
C PHE A 135 3.07 -15.54 -7.13
N ALA A 136 2.96 -15.58 -8.46
CA ALA A 136 4.03 -16.06 -9.32
C ALA A 136 5.33 -15.27 -9.15
N THR A 137 5.24 -13.97 -8.85
CA THR A 137 6.39 -13.09 -8.63
C THR A 137 6.94 -13.17 -7.18
N LEU A 138 6.12 -13.62 -6.23
CA LEU A 138 6.57 -13.88 -4.86
C LEU A 138 7.29 -15.24 -4.75
N LYS A 139 6.75 -16.29 -5.35
CA LYS A 139 7.19 -17.70 -5.11
C LYS A 139 7.30 -18.56 -6.38
N GLY A 140 6.90 -18.05 -7.55
CA GLY A 140 6.84 -18.81 -8.81
C GLY A 140 7.95 -18.45 -9.79
N ILE A 141 7.67 -18.65 -11.08
CA ILE A 141 8.66 -18.52 -12.17
C ILE A 141 9.19 -17.08 -12.30
N THR A 142 8.35 -16.07 -12.14
CA THR A 142 8.77 -14.67 -12.20
C THR A 142 9.57 -14.25 -10.97
N ALA A 143 9.46 -14.95 -9.84
CA ALA A 143 10.34 -14.76 -8.69
C ALA A 143 11.78 -15.13 -9.02
N VAL A 144 12.00 -16.24 -9.74
CA VAL A 144 13.36 -16.68 -10.17
C VAL A 144 13.97 -15.61 -11.07
N LEU A 145 13.20 -15.08 -12.04
CA LEU A 145 13.68 -14.03 -12.94
C LEU A 145 14.00 -12.74 -12.16
N ARG A 146 13.12 -12.30 -11.26
CA ARG A 146 13.32 -11.10 -10.43
C ARG A 146 14.60 -11.21 -9.60
N VAL A 147 14.76 -12.32 -8.87
CA VAL A 147 15.93 -12.55 -8.01
C VAL A 147 17.22 -12.69 -8.81
N ALA A 148 17.15 -13.28 -10.02
CA ALA A 148 18.32 -13.44 -10.88
C ALA A 148 18.75 -12.12 -11.58
N THR A 149 17.87 -11.13 -11.66
CA THR A 149 18.09 -9.88 -12.41
C THR A 149 18.06 -8.65 -11.50
N VAL A 150 16.87 -8.08 -11.28
CA VAL A 150 16.71 -6.75 -10.66
C VAL A 150 17.04 -6.72 -9.16
N ASP A 151 16.84 -7.84 -8.44
CA ASP A 151 17.14 -7.91 -7.01
C ASP A 151 18.64 -8.06 -6.72
N ARG A 152 19.47 -8.35 -7.74
CA ARG A 152 20.93 -8.42 -7.58
C ARG A 152 21.59 -7.05 -7.49
N VAL A 153 20.94 -6.04 -8.04
CA VAL A 153 21.49 -4.69 -8.04
C VAL A 153 21.05 -3.98 -6.76
N VAL A 154 21.88 -4.10 -5.75
CA VAL A 154 21.61 -3.63 -4.40
C VAL A 154 22.75 -2.74 -3.89
N VAL A 155 22.39 -1.73 -3.10
CA VAL A 155 23.34 -0.98 -2.28
C VAL A 155 23.15 -1.42 -0.83
N GLU A 156 24.20 -1.94 -0.22
CA GLU A 156 24.17 -2.39 1.17
C GLU A 156 24.62 -1.26 2.09
N PHE A 157 23.87 -1.07 3.18
CA PHE A 157 24.19 -0.12 4.23
C PHE A 157 24.51 -0.87 5.52
N SER A 158 25.45 -0.36 6.32
CA SER A 158 25.79 -0.92 7.63
C SER A 158 24.70 -0.80 8.69
N GLY A 159 23.49 -0.38 8.28
CA GLY A 159 22.30 -0.23 9.10
C GLY A 159 21.05 -0.25 8.25
N ASN A 160 19.98 0.38 8.72
CA ASN A 160 18.74 0.53 7.94
C ASN A 160 18.88 1.64 6.89
N ALA A 161 18.45 1.40 5.65
CA ALA A 161 18.45 2.34 4.53
C ALA A 161 17.32 3.41 4.63
N ALA A 162 16.95 3.81 5.85
CA ALA A 162 15.97 4.86 6.07
C ALA A 162 16.64 6.22 6.26
N LEU A 163 16.01 7.29 5.74
CA LEU A 163 16.53 8.67 5.85
C LEU A 163 16.83 9.10 7.30
N PRO A 164 16.05 8.71 8.32
CA PRO A 164 16.34 9.03 9.71
C PRO A 164 17.69 8.52 10.22
N ASN A 165 18.16 7.37 9.74
CA ASN A 165 19.45 6.84 10.14
C ASN A 165 20.60 7.69 9.60
N TRP A 166 20.49 8.16 8.36
CA TRP A 166 21.50 9.04 7.76
C TRP A 166 21.53 10.40 8.45
N LEU A 167 20.36 10.99 8.70
CA LEU A 167 20.29 12.27 9.41
C LEU A 167 20.79 12.13 10.85
N GLY A 168 20.39 11.06 11.54
CA GLY A 168 20.83 10.77 12.90
C GLY A 168 22.35 10.65 13.01
N TYR A 169 22.97 9.95 12.05
CA TYR A 169 24.41 9.84 11.96
C TYR A 169 25.09 11.21 11.73
N LEU A 170 24.57 12.02 10.79
CA LEU A 170 25.11 13.35 10.48
C LEU A 170 24.98 14.33 11.65
N MET A 171 23.90 14.26 12.42
CA MET A 171 23.60 15.19 13.51
C MET A 171 24.02 14.65 14.89
N GLY A 172 24.55 13.42 14.97
CA GLY A 172 24.94 12.79 16.23
C GLY A 172 23.78 12.50 17.18
N MET A 173 22.56 12.26 16.62
CA MET A 173 21.34 11.99 17.40
C MET A 173 20.75 10.59 17.08
N GLY A 174 19.84 10.12 17.94
CA GLY A 174 19.17 8.85 17.74
C GLY A 174 18.27 8.87 16.49
N SER A 175 18.17 7.75 15.80
CA SER A 175 17.37 7.61 14.56
C SER A 175 15.89 7.93 14.75
N VAL A 176 15.30 7.64 15.91
CA VAL A 176 13.89 7.94 16.22
C VAL A 176 13.67 9.45 16.32
N SER A 177 14.57 10.17 17.00
CA SER A 177 14.51 11.65 17.12
C SER A 177 14.71 12.32 15.77
N ALA A 178 15.72 11.88 15.00
CA ALA A 178 15.95 12.35 13.63
C ALA A 178 14.73 12.09 12.73
N GLY A 179 14.11 10.93 12.89
CA GLY A 179 12.90 10.55 12.18
C GLY A 179 11.70 11.43 12.51
N LEU A 180 11.52 11.80 13.79
CA LEU A 180 10.46 12.74 14.18
C LEU A 180 10.67 14.12 13.56
N ILE A 181 11.90 14.64 13.57
CA ILE A 181 12.22 15.94 12.95
C ILE A 181 11.91 15.91 11.45
N LEU A 182 12.35 14.86 10.73
CA LEU A 182 12.05 14.69 9.30
C LEU A 182 10.56 14.54 9.04
N ALA A 183 9.87 13.72 9.84
CA ALA A 183 8.43 13.51 9.70
C ALA A 183 7.63 14.79 9.95
N LEU A 184 8.01 15.59 10.93
CA LEU A 184 7.40 16.90 11.18
C LEU A 184 7.71 17.87 10.02
N ALA A 185 8.95 17.95 9.56
CA ALA A 185 9.33 18.85 8.48
C ALA A 185 8.60 18.49 7.17
N LEU A 186 8.71 17.24 6.71
CA LEU A 186 8.11 16.80 5.47
C LEU A 186 6.58 16.64 5.59
N GLY A 187 6.10 16.09 6.69
CA GLY A 187 4.68 15.87 6.92
C GLY A 187 3.89 17.17 7.05
N LEU A 188 4.40 18.13 7.83
CA LEU A 188 3.78 19.46 7.91
C LEU A 188 3.87 20.20 6.58
N ALA A 189 4.98 20.11 5.86
CA ALA A 189 5.10 20.71 4.53
C ALA A 189 4.03 20.17 3.57
N LEU A 190 3.79 18.84 3.56
CA LEU A 190 2.74 18.22 2.74
C LEU A 190 1.34 18.64 3.17
N ILE A 191 1.07 18.71 4.47
CA ILE A 191 -0.23 19.13 5.00
C ILE A 191 -0.48 20.61 4.68
N VAL A 192 0.50 21.49 4.91
CA VAL A 192 0.38 22.92 4.58
C VAL A 192 0.20 23.11 3.07
N TRP A 193 0.99 22.41 2.24
CA TRP A 193 0.82 22.45 0.79
C TRP A 193 -0.58 22.02 0.36
N ALA A 194 -1.15 21.02 1.01
CA ALA A 194 -2.52 20.58 0.74
C ALA A 194 -3.54 21.65 1.12
N LEU A 195 -3.42 22.22 2.32
CA LEU A 195 -4.35 23.24 2.85
C LEU A 195 -4.29 24.56 2.09
N LEU A 196 -3.15 24.93 1.50
CA LEU A 196 -3.00 26.11 0.65
C LEU A 196 -3.70 25.98 -0.71
N GLY A 197 -4.28 24.81 -1.03
CA GLY A 197 -5.03 24.59 -2.26
C GLY A 197 -6.32 25.39 -2.30
N ARG A 198 -6.58 26.09 -3.41
CA ARG A 198 -7.89 26.70 -3.64
C ARG A 198 -8.96 25.61 -3.58
N ASP A 199 -10.03 25.84 -2.85
CA ASP A 199 -11.16 24.90 -2.68
C ASP A 199 -10.80 23.51 -2.10
N PHE A 200 -9.60 23.35 -1.52
CA PHE A 200 -9.20 22.09 -0.93
C PHE A 200 -9.94 21.79 0.38
N VAL A 201 -10.24 22.84 1.18
CA VAL A 201 -10.86 22.71 2.51
C VAL A 201 -12.34 22.35 2.36
N ARG A 202 -12.60 21.14 1.89
CA ARG A 202 -13.92 20.50 1.85
C ARG A 202 -13.90 19.27 2.73
N PHE A 203 -15.03 18.93 3.34
CA PHE A 203 -15.12 17.79 4.26
C PHE A 203 -14.57 16.48 3.65
N ASP A 204 -14.90 16.17 2.41
CA ASP A 204 -14.47 14.92 1.77
C ASP A 204 -12.96 14.89 1.51
N ASN A 205 -12.32 16.01 1.17
CA ASN A 205 -10.87 16.08 1.01
C ASN A 205 -10.13 15.92 2.35
N LEU A 206 -10.64 16.58 3.39
CA LEU A 206 -10.11 16.45 4.75
C LEU A 206 -10.31 15.04 5.30
N LEU A 207 -11.50 14.47 5.09
CA LEU A 207 -11.80 13.11 5.50
C LEU A 207 -10.88 12.09 4.80
N ALA A 208 -10.64 12.26 3.50
CA ALA A 208 -9.72 11.40 2.77
C ALA A 208 -8.27 11.58 3.23
N GLY A 209 -7.78 12.82 3.29
CA GLY A 209 -6.40 13.10 3.67
C GLY A 209 -6.10 12.70 5.12
N PHE A 210 -6.82 13.30 6.06
CA PHE A 210 -6.62 13.01 7.48
C PHE A 210 -7.08 11.60 7.87
N GLY A 211 -8.29 11.21 7.44
CA GLY A 211 -8.89 9.94 7.82
C GLY A 211 -8.07 8.73 7.34
N LEU A 212 -7.69 8.69 6.06
CA LEU A 212 -6.89 7.57 5.54
C LEU A 212 -5.47 7.56 6.13
N GLY A 213 -4.85 8.74 6.32
CA GLY A 213 -3.56 8.82 7.01
C GLY A 213 -3.63 8.28 8.44
N ALA A 214 -4.65 8.66 9.21
CA ALA A 214 -4.87 8.16 10.57
C ALA A 214 -5.12 6.64 10.61
N LEU A 215 -5.82 6.07 9.62
CA LEU A 215 -6.04 4.62 9.53
C LEU A 215 -4.72 3.86 9.24
N ILE A 216 -3.79 4.45 8.49
CA ILE A 216 -2.44 3.88 8.34
C ILE A 216 -1.72 3.86 9.69
N VAL A 217 -1.79 4.96 10.47
CA VAL A 217 -1.20 5.03 11.81
C VAL A 217 -1.83 3.99 12.75
N ALA A 218 -3.16 3.85 12.72
CA ALA A 218 -3.86 2.83 13.48
C ALA A 218 -3.42 1.41 13.12
N MET A 219 -3.20 1.12 11.83
CA MET A 219 -2.71 -0.18 11.39
C MET A 219 -1.27 -0.44 11.86
N TRP A 220 -0.41 0.58 11.85
CA TRP A 220 0.93 0.49 12.44
C TRP A 220 0.87 0.15 13.93
N TRP A 221 -0.03 0.80 14.67
CA TRP A 221 -0.21 0.51 16.09
C TRP A 221 -0.73 -0.92 16.33
N ILE A 222 -1.68 -1.39 15.50
CA ILE A 222 -2.23 -2.75 15.61
C ILE A 222 -1.13 -3.79 15.36
N SER A 223 -0.36 -3.68 14.28
CA SER A 223 0.65 -4.69 13.93
C SER A 223 1.91 -4.58 14.80
N GLY A 224 2.36 -3.35 15.11
CA GLY A 224 3.63 -3.10 15.78
C GLY A 224 3.56 -3.05 17.30
N HIS A 225 2.38 -2.78 17.88
CA HIS A 225 2.19 -2.74 19.34
C HIS A 225 1.26 -3.85 19.82
N LEU A 226 0.00 -3.87 19.36
CA LEU A 226 -0.98 -4.86 19.80
C LEU A 226 -0.57 -6.27 19.38
N GLY A 227 -0.03 -6.43 18.15
CA GLY A 227 0.41 -7.71 17.60
C GLY A 227 1.85 -8.09 17.95
N TYR A 228 2.59 -7.27 18.68
CA TYR A 228 3.98 -7.55 19.04
C TYR A 228 4.06 -8.40 20.32
N VAL A 229 4.80 -9.49 20.24
CA VAL A 229 5.08 -10.39 21.37
C VAL A 229 6.59 -10.56 21.49
N VAL A 230 7.12 -10.28 22.69
CA VAL A 230 8.57 -10.35 22.97
C VAL A 230 9.08 -11.78 22.85
N GLU A 231 8.26 -12.76 23.28
CA GLU A 231 8.65 -14.18 23.25
C GLU A 231 7.40 -15.02 22.92
N HIS A 232 7.43 -15.64 21.74
CA HIS A 232 6.38 -16.58 21.33
C HIS A 232 6.63 -17.95 21.97
N PRO A 233 5.64 -18.59 22.61
CA PRO A 233 5.84 -19.80 23.43
C PRO A 233 6.36 -21.01 22.66
N GLU A 234 6.15 -21.10 21.34
CA GLU A 234 6.62 -22.21 20.51
C GLU A 234 8.00 -21.97 19.91
N THR A 235 8.31 -20.72 19.52
CA THR A 235 9.56 -20.39 18.82
C THR A 235 10.62 -19.77 19.72
N LEU A 236 10.23 -19.32 20.93
CA LEU A 236 11.07 -18.60 21.89
C LEU A 236 11.76 -17.35 21.29
N GLN A 237 11.15 -16.79 20.25
CA GLN A 237 11.61 -15.59 19.54
C GLN A 237 10.54 -14.51 19.56
N GLU A 238 10.96 -13.27 19.32
CA GLU A 238 10.01 -12.18 19.10
C GLU A 238 9.14 -12.46 17.87
N ALA A 239 7.86 -12.11 17.95
CA ALA A 239 6.92 -12.34 16.87
C ALA A 239 5.95 -11.17 16.69
N PHE A 240 5.60 -10.92 15.43
CA PHE A 240 4.53 -10.02 15.04
C PHE A 240 3.35 -10.88 14.58
N LEU A 241 2.32 -10.98 15.43
CA LEU A 241 1.20 -11.88 15.23
C LEU A 241 0.40 -11.51 13.99
N ALA A 242 -0.05 -12.53 13.28
CA ALA A 242 -0.89 -12.40 12.09
C ALA A 242 -0.25 -11.59 10.93
N THR A 243 1.06 -11.40 10.90
CA THR A 243 1.76 -10.76 9.77
C THR A 243 2.31 -11.80 8.80
N ASN A 244 2.40 -11.46 7.50
CA ASN A 244 3.01 -12.32 6.49
C ASN A 244 4.55 -12.19 6.46
N SER A 245 5.05 -11.05 6.88
CA SER A 245 6.48 -10.70 6.82
C SER A 245 7.25 -11.10 8.09
N GLY A 246 6.56 -11.45 9.18
CA GLY A 246 7.17 -11.60 10.50
C GLY A 246 7.68 -10.28 11.08
N ARG A 247 7.24 -9.13 10.56
CA ARG A 247 7.61 -7.77 10.97
C ARG A 247 6.36 -6.92 11.13
N ALA A 248 6.49 -5.75 11.77
CA ALA A 248 5.41 -4.78 11.77
C ALA A 248 5.10 -4.32 10.35
N GLU A 249 3.82 -4.34 9.98
CA GLU A 249 3.34 -3.97 8.65
C GLU A 249 2.06 -3.14 8.74
N ALA A 250 1.82 -2.27 7.75
CA ALA A 250 0.57 -1.54 7.63
C ALA A 250 -0.13 -1.90 6.31
N LEU A 251 -1.14 -1.12 5.90
CA LEU A 251 -1.93 -1.45 4.72
C LEU A 251 -1.08 -1.51 3.44
N SER A 252 -1.22 -2.60 2.73
CA SER A 252 -0.73 -2.83 1.37
C SER A 252 -1.73 -3.73 0.65
N PHE A 253 -1.74 -3.78 -0.70
CA PHE A 253 -2.81 -4.51 -1.41
C PHE A 253 -2.35 -5.38 -2.58
N VAL A 254 -1.07 -5.45 -2.91
CA VAL A 254 -0.61 -6.39 -3.96
C VAL A 254 -0.24 -7.74 -3.36
N SER A 255 0.70 -7.77 -2.42
CA SER A 255 1.06 -9.02 -1.74
C SER A 255 -0.11 -9.62 -0.94
N PRO A 256 -0.92 -8.83 -0.21
CA PRO A 256 -2.13 -9.34 0.42
C PRO A 256 -3.15 -9.97 -0.55
N VAL A 257 -3.33 -9.40 -1.74
CA VAL A 257 -4.19 -10.01 -2.78
C VAL A 257 -3.60 -11.35 -3.23
N ALA A 258 -2.27 -11.44 -3.43
CA ALA A 258 -1.61 -12.70 -3.75
C ALA A 258 -1.80 -13.75 -2.65
N TYR A 259 -1.62 -13.36 -1.38
CA TYR A 259 -1.86 -14.25 -0.24
C TYR A 259 -3.35 -14.64 -0.08
N THR A 260 -4.27 -13.76 -0.45
CA THR A 260 -5.70 -14.08 -0.45
C THR A 260 -6.02 -15.15 -1.50
N VAL A 261 -5.45 -15.05 -2.70
CA VAL A 261 -5.59 -16.07 -3.75
C VAL A 261 -4.96 -17.39 -3.30
N ASP A 262 -3.75 -17.35 -2.74
CA ASP A 262 -3.08 -18.53 -2.16
C ASP A 262 -3.92 -19.20 -1.07
N TRP A 263 -4.51 -18.42 -0.17
CA TRP A 263 -5.37 -18.91 0.90
C TRP A 263 -6.65 -19.57 0.36
N PHE A 264 -7.27 -19.04 -0.69
CA PHE A 264 -8.42 -19.66 -1.34
C PHE A 264 -8.05 -20.96 -2.06
N MET A 265 -6.90 -20.98 -2.76
CA MET A 265 -6.45 -22.15 -3.52
C MET A 265 -6.05 -23.32 -2.61
N PHE A 266 -5.48 -23.01 -1.44
CA PHE A 266 -4.99 -24.01 -0.49
C PHE A 266 -5.76 -23.96 0.83
N PHE A 267 -7.07 -23.70 0.78
CA PHE A 267 -7.90 -23.55 1.98
C PHE A 267 -7.91 -24.78 2.91
N SER A 268 -7.72 -25.97 2.36
CA SER A 268 -7.64 -27.22 3.15
C SER A 268 -6.32 -27.39 3.90
N ASP A 269 -5.29 -26.61 3.57
CA ASP A 269 -3.99 -26.65 4.25
C ASP A 269 -4.05 -25.86 5.57
N LYS A 270 -3.92 -26.57 6.68
CA LYS A 270 -3.95 -25.99 8.04
C LYS A 270 -2.79 -25.02 8.32
N SER A 271 -1.73 -25.02 7.51
CA SER A 271 -0.63 -24.05 7.60
C SER A 271 -1.01 -22.66 7.07
N LYS A 272 -2.09 -22.57 6.29
CA LYS A 272 -2.60 -21.32 5.72
C LYS A 272 -3.52 -20.61 6.71
N VAL A 273 -2.96 -19.69 7.45
CA VAL A 273 -3.69 -18.89 8.45
C VAL A 273 -4.11 -17.53 7.89
N LEU A 274 -5.16 -16.97 8.47
CA LEU A 274 -5.56 -15.59 8.19
C LEU A 274 -4.49 -14.63 8.72
N THR A 275 -4.17 -13.61 7.91
CA THR A 275 -3.20 -12.58 8.25
C THR A 275 -3.82 -11.20 8.15
N ILE A 276 -3.18 -10.19 8.73
CA ILE A 276 -3.57 -8.77 8.64
C ILE A 276 -3.84 -8.39 7.18
N GLY A 277 -2.95 -8.80 6.26
CA GLY A 277 -3.08 -8.52 4.85
C GLY A 277 -4.36 -9.10 4.23
N ILE A 278 -4.62 -10.41 4.44
CA ILE A 278 -5.82 -11.10 3.91
C ILE A 278 -7.09 -10.45 4.47
N VAL A 279 -7.13 -10.23 5.78
CA VAL A 279 -8.29 -9.63 6.45
C VAL A 279 -8.53 -8.20 5.97
N SER A 280 -7.45 -7.46 5.66
CA SER A 280 -7.55 -6.11 5.12
C SER A 280 -8.15 -6.07 3.71
N VAL A 281 -7.86 -7.06 2.87
CA VAL A 281 -8.49 -7.20 1.54
C VAL A 281 -10.01 -7.34 1.69
N PHE A 282 -10.47 -8.25 2.54
CA PHE A 282 -11.91 -8.43 2.79
C PHE A 282 -12.52 -7.20 3.46
N GLY A 283 -11.82 -6.57 4.41
CA GLY A 283 -12.28 -5.37 5.09
C GLY A 283 -12.54 -4.20 4.14
N VAL A 284 -11.62 -3.93 3.21
CA VAL A 284 -11.78 -2.86 2.22
C VAL A 284 -12.96 -3.13 1.28
N ILE A 285 -13.11 -4.37 0.80
CA ILE A 285 -14.26 -4.75 -0.03
C ILE A 285 -15.57 -4.58 0.75
N ALA A 286 -15.63 -5.07 1.98
CA ALA A 286 -16.82 -4.95 2.83
C ALA A 286 -17.19 -3.50 3.12
N GLY A 287 -16.21 -2.67 3.50
CA GLY A 287 -16.43 -1.25 3.79
C GLY A 287 -16.92 -0.46 2.57
N SER A 288 -16.32 -0.71 1.40
CA SER A 288 -16.77 -0.13 0.15
C SER A 288 -18.19 -0.60 -0.22
N ALA A 289 -18.49 -1.90 -0.06
CA ALA A 289 -19.81 -2.44 -0.34
C ALA A 289 -20.88 -1.87 0.60
N ILE A 290 -20.62 -1.79 1.90
CA ILE A 290 -21.53 -1.18 2.89
C ILE A 290 -21.85 0.25 2.48
N TYR A 291 -20.83 1.05 2.14
CA TYR A 291 -21.05 2.43 1.72
C TYR A 291 -21.84 2.50 0.41
N ALA A 292 -21.46 1.70 -0.61
CA ALA A 292 -22.12 1.71 -1.90
C ALA A 292 -23.61 1.29 -1.83
N LEU A 293 -23.92 0.30 -1.00
CA LEU A 293 -25.31 -0.14 -0.77
C LEU A 293 -26.11 0.91 0.01
N ALA A 294 -25.52 1.49 1.07
CA ALA A 294 -26.18 2.52 1.87
C ALA A 294 -26.50 3.78 1.07
N THR A 295 -25.63 4.17 0.14
CA THR A 295 -25.82 5.34 -0.74
C THR A 295 -26.50 5.02 -2.06
N ARG A 296 -26.93 3.77 -2.28
CA ARG A 296 -27.53 3.28 -3.54
C ARG A 296 -26.66 3.55 -4.78
N SER A 297 -25.33 3.61 -4.58
CA SER A 297 -24.34 3.79 -5.65
C SER A 297 -23.78 2.47 -6.20
N PHE A 298 -24.21 1.34 -5.64
CA PHE A 298 -23.84 0.02 -6.12
C PHE A 298 -24.36 -0.22 -7.55
N ARG A 299 -23.45 -0.58 -8.48
CA ARG A 299 -23.81 -0.85 -9.88
C ARG A 299 -23.00 -2.01 -10.42
N TRP A 300 -23.69 -2.93 -11.11
CA TRP A 300 -23.04 -3.97 -11.87
C TRP A 300 -22.40 -3.36 -13.13
N GLU A 301 -21.08 -3.52 -13.25
CA GLU A 301 -20.32 -3.02 -14.39
C GLU A 301 -19.45 -4.15 -14.97
N GLY A 302 -19.63 -4.48 -16.26
CA GLY A 302 -18.87 -5.45 -17.01
C GLY A 302 -17.90 -4.81 -18.02
N PHE A 303 -17.12 -5.61 -18.74
CA PHE A 303 -16.27 -5.14 -19.84
C PHE A 303 -17.11 -4.59 -20.98
N ARG A 304 -16.59 -3.58 -21.68
CA ARG A 304 -17.26 -2.96 -22.83
C ARG A 304 -17.02 -3.74 -24.12
N ASP A 305 -15.75 -4.11 -24.33
CA ASP A 305 -15.25 -4.75 -25.54
C ASP A 305 -14.00 -5.58 -25.23
N ALA A 306 -13.45 -6.22 -26.28
CA ALA A 306 -12.25 -7.04 -26.17
C ALA A 306 -11.00 -6.22 -25.84
N GLU A 307 -10.93 -4.97 -26.32
CA GLU A 307 -9.80 -4.08 -26.03
C GLU A 307 -9.78 -3.65 -24.56
N ASP A 308 -10.94 -3.28 -24.01
CA ASP A 308 -11.08 -2.98 -22.58
C ASP A 308 -10.66 -4.17 -21.72
N THR A 309 -11.07 -5.39 -22.13
CA THR A 309 -10.68 -6.63 -21.45
C THR A 309 -9.17 -6.85 -21.51
N ALA A 310 -8.54 -6.72 -22.68
CA ALA A 310 -7.11 -6.92 -22.86
C ALA A 310 -6.30 -5.91 -22.04
N ASN A 311 -6.68 -4.63 -22.05
CA ASN A 311 -6.02 -3.59 -21.28
C ASN A 311 -6.08 -3.89 -19.77
N HIS A 312 -7.23 -4.33 -19.24
CA HIS A 312 -7.37 -4.69 -17.84
C HIS A 312 -6.53 -5.93 -17.47
N LEU A 313 -6.49 -6.96 -18.32
CA LEU A 313 -5.68 -8.16 -18.08
C LEU A 313 -4.18 -7.85 -18.09
N VAL A 314 -3.69 -7.15 -19.12
CA VAL A 314 -2.28 -6.73 -19.19
C VAL A 314 -1.93 -5.82 -18.01
N GLY A 315 -2.78 -4.85 -17.71
CA GLY A 315 -2.61 -3.96 -16.56
C GLY A 315 -2.55 -4.72 -15.23
N ALA A 316 -3.39 -5.74 -15.04
CA ALA A 316 -3.40 -6.58 -13.85
C ALA A 316 -2.09 -7.38 -13.69
N VAL A 317 -1.57 -7.97 -14.78
CA VAL A 317 -0.28 -8.69 -14.78
C VAL A 317 0.86 -7.72 -14.43
N LEU A 318 0.92 -6.56 -15.09
CA LEU A 318 1.94 -5.54 -14.81
C LEU A 318 1.90 -5.04 -13.37
N MET A 319 0.69 -4.83 -12.81
CA MET A 319 0.53 -4.46 -11.40
C MET A 319 0.97 -5.57 -10.45
N GLY A 320 0.65 -6.83 -10.76
CA GLY A 320 1.04 -7.98 -9.95
C GLY A 320 2.56 -8.14 -9.89
N VAL A 321 3.21 -8.19 -11.05
CA VAL A 321 4.67 -8.30 -11.17
C VAL A 321 5.36 -7.06 -10.59
N GLY A 322 4.94 -5.88 -11.03
CA GLY A 322 5.53 -4.62 -10.64
C GLY A 322 5.38 -4.33 -9.14
N GLY A 323 4.20 -4.60 -8.57
CA GLY A 323 3.95 -4.36 -7.15
C GLY A 323 4.76 -5.26 -6.22
N VAL A 324 5.04 -6.49 -6.62
CA VAL A 324 5.94 -7.37 -5.85
C VAL A 324 7.39 -6.92 -5.99
N ALA A 325 7.84 -6.60 -7.21
CA ALA A 325 9.20 -6.11 -7.43
C ALA A 325 9.46 -4.76 -6.72
N ALA A 326 8.47 -3.86 -6.69
CA ALA A 326 8.54 -2.60 -5.95
C ALA A 326 8.32 -2.76 -4.43
N MET A 327 8.14 -3.99 -3.92
CA MET A 327 7.82 -4.28 -2.51
C MET A 327 6.54 -3.60 -2.00
N GLY A 328 5.60 -3.28 -2.88
CA GLY A 328 4.32 -2.69 -2.51
C GLY A 328 3.62 -1.94 -3.63
N CYS A 329 2.40 -1.52 -3.35
CA CYS A 329 1.54 -0.73 -4.24
C CYS A 329 1.57 0.76 -3.85
N THR A 330 0.71 1.57 -4.48
CA THR A 330 0.54 2.99 -4.12
C THR A 330 0.19 3.21 -2.64
N VAL A 331 -0.57 2.34 -2.00
CA VAL A 331 -0.84 2.41 -0.55
C VAL A 331 0.34 1.84 0.23
N GLY A 332 0.86 0.66 -0.15
CA GLY A 332 1.96 0.02 0.54
C GLY A 332 3.24 0.86 0.54
N GLN A 333 3.71 1.32 -0.62
CA GLN A 333 4.89 2.19 -0.70
C GLN A 333 4.54 3.66 -0.43
N GLY A 334 3.40 4.13 -0.95
CA GLY A 334 3.05 5.54 -0.92
C GLY A 334 2.51 6.03 0.42
N LEU A 335 1.70 5.27 1.15
CA LEU A 335 1.23 5.67 2.47
C LEU A 335 2.05 4.98 3.57
N SER A 336 2.07 3.65 3.59
CA SER A 336 2.72 2.88 4.65
C SER A 336 4.25 2.99 4.58
N GLY A 337 4.85 2.87 3.40
CA GLY A 337 6.30 2.93 3.24
C GLY A 337 6.87 4.34 3.43
N LEU A 338 6.26 5.38 2.83
CA LEU A 338 6.70 6.76 3.04
C LEU A 338 6.54 7.20 4.50
N SER A 339 5.56 6.67 5.25
CA SER A 339 5.41 7.00 6.67
C SER A 339 6.62 6.60 7.50
N THR A 340 7.36 5.57 7.10
CA THR A 340 8.60 5.13 7.76
C THR A 340 9.85 5.87 7.29
N LEU A 341 9.72 6.80 6.31
CA LEU A 341 10.83 7.51 5.69
C LEU A 341 11.88 6.58 5.05
N SER A 342 11.46 5.41 4.55
CA SER A 342 12.33 4.47 3.85
C SER A 342 12.76 5.01 2.49
N ALA A 343 14.07 5.02 2.20
CA ALA A 343 14.60 5.47 0.91
C ALA A 343 14.04 4.65 -0.28
N THR A 344 13.87 3.34 -0.09
CA THR A 344 13.26 2.47 -1.11
C THR A 344 11.84 2.93 -1.46
N SER A 345 11.05 3.40 -0.48
CA SER A 345 9.68 3.86 -0.71
C SER A 345 9.63 5.16 -1.51
N PHE A 346 10.56 6.08 -1.30
CA PHE A 346 10.66 7.29 -2.13
C PHE A 346 10.96 6.95 -3.59
N ILE A 347 11.91 6.04 -3.84
CA ILE A 347 12.28 5.59 -5.18
C ILE A 347 11.09 4.87 -5.84
N ALA A 348 10.45 3.94 -5.14
CA ALA A 348 9.32 3.18 -5.65
C ALA A 348 8.12 4.08 -6.01
N VAL A 349 7.79 5.04 -5.16
CA VAL A 349 6.68 5.99 -5.41
C VAL A 349 7.00 6.87 -6.60
N ALA A 350 8.21 7.42 -6.69
CA ALA A 350 8.63 8.21 -7.85
C ALA A 350 8.52 7.41 -9.16
N ALA A 351 8.97 6.14 -9.14
CA ALA A 351 8.87 5.24 -10.29
C ALA A 351 7.41 4.89 -10.63
N ILE A 352 6.55 4.66 -9.64
CA ILE A 352 5.11 4.43 -9.85
C ILE A 352 4.45 5.65 -10.53
N LEU A 353 4.75 6.86 -10.06
CA LEU A 353 4.21 8.08 -10.66
C LEU A 353 4.73 8.27 -12.10
N ALA A 354 6.01 8.03 -12.33
CA ALA A 354 6.61 8.10 -13.67
C ALA A 354 5.98 7.07 -14.62
N GLY A 355 5.79 5.82 -14.17
CA GLY A 355 5.12 4.77 -14.95
C GLY A 355 3.67 5.14 -15.30
N ALA A 356 2.94 5.76 -14.37
CA ALA A 356 1.59 6.25 -14.63
C ALA A 356 1.55 7.36 -15.67
N VAL A 357 2.47 8.35 -15.59
CA VAL A 357 2.57 9.44 -16.57
C VAL A 357 2.91 8.88 -17.96
N LEU A 358 3.84 7.91 -18.03
CA LEU A 358 4.19 7.26 -19.31
C LEU A 358 2.99 6.53 -19.92
N ALA A 359 2.20 5.82 -19.10
CA ALA A 359 1.02 5.12 -19.58
C ALA A 359 -0.09 6.06 -20.05
N LEU A 360 -0.31 7.19 -19.36
CA LEU A 360 -1.27 8.22 -19.79
C LEU A 360 -0.86 8.81 -21.15
N LYS A 361 0.42 9.16 -21.33
CA LYS A 361 0.94 9.64 -22.61
C LYS A 361 0.82 8.58 -23.71
N TYR A 362 1.08 7.30 -23.40
CA TYR A 362 0.90 6.19 -24.33
C TYR A 362 -0.57 6.06 -24.77
N GLN A 363 -1.53 6.20 -23.86
CA GLN A 363 -2.96 6.16 -24.22
C GLN A 363 -3.36 7.31 -25.15
N VAL A 364 -2.88 8.54 -24.91
CA VAL A 364 -3.13 9.69 -25.78
C VAL A 364 -2.53 9.45 -27.17
N TRP A 365 -1.25 9.06 -27.23
CA TRP A 365 -0.59 8.75 -28.52
C TRP A 365 -1.32 7.65 -29.30
N ARG A 366 -1.79 6.61 -28.64
CA ARG A 366 -2.54 5.52 -29.27
C ARG A 366 -3.86 6.00 -29.88
N ILE A 367 -4.58 6.89 -29.20
CA ILE A 367 -5.83 7.47 -29.73
C ILE A 367 -5.52 8.35 -30.96
N GLU A 368 -4.49 9.21 -30.90
CA GLU A 368 -4.10 10.07 -31.99
C GLU A 368 -3.66 9.30 -33.25
N THR A 369 -3.04 8.13 -33.09
CA THR A 369 -2.60 7.29 -34.20
C THR A 369 -3.67 6.35 -34.75
N SER A 370 -4.79 6.21 -34.07
CA SER A 370 -5.94 5.41 -34.51
C SER A 370 -7.00 6.20 -35.27
N ILE A 371 -6.86 7.53 -35.35
CA ILE A 371 -7.67 8.46 -36.13
C ILE A 371 -6.99 8.71 -37.48
#